data_bffab290d478a2fd5637b7a68df67415
#
_entry.id   bffab290d478a2fd5637b7a68df67415
#
_cell.length_a   1.000
_cell.length_b   1.000
_cell.length_c   1.000
_cell.angle_alpha   90.00
_cell.angle_beta   90.00
_cell.angle_gamma   90.00
#
_symmetry.space_group_name_H-M   'P 1'
#
loop_
_entity.id
_entity.type
_entity.pdbx_description
1 polymer ?
#
loop_
_entity_poly.entity_id
_entity_poly.type
_entity_poly.pdbx_seq_one_letter_code
_entity_poly.pdbx_strand_id
1 'polypeptide(L)'
;MTWGKAESVEWTNEGFNIQGWLVPPAKVVANKKYPMVVLIHGGPSSMSGTEWPASFGMSRAIIAALSTNGYYVLLPNPRGSYGQGEDFTRANVKDFGHGDLRDNLAGVDAAIKRYPIDPNRVGVTGWSYGGFMTMWTVTQTNRFRASVAGAGVANWQSYYGQNLIDQWMIPFFGASVYNDPAVYEKSSPIKFIKNVKTPTLVIVGERDAECPSPQSYEFWHALRTLNVPTQLIVYAGEGHLFLKPEHQADRMDQVLAWFEKYLK
;
A
#
# COMPACT_ATOMS: atom_id res chain seq x y z
N MET A 1 -4.04 -7.55 23.28
CA MET A 1 -3.15 -7.79 22.13
C MET A 1 -1.81 -7.14 22.45
N THR A 2 -0.69 -7.84 22.32
CA THR A 2 0.66 -7.31 22.62
C THR A 2 1.43 -7.17 21.31
N TRP A 3 2.01 -6.01 21.05
CA TRP A 3 2.80 -5.74 19.84
C TRP A 3 4.17 -5.16 20.19
N GLY A 4 5.09 -5.17 19.23
CA GLY A 4 6.42 -4.63 19.38
C GLY A 4 6.44 -3.10 19.44
N LYS A 5 7.45 -2.55 20.09
CA LYS A 5 7.65 -1.08 20.15
C LYS A 5 8.10 -0.58 18.78
N ALA A 6 7.42 0.44 18.25
CA ALA A 6 7.81 1.09 17.00
C ALA A 6 9.16 1.80 17.14
N GLU A 7 10.00 1.68 16.12
CA GLU A 7 11.30 2.33 16.01
C GLU A 7 11.32 3.21 14.76
N SER A 8 11.89 4.41 14.86
CA SER A 8 12.17 5.24 13.69
C SER A 8 13.34 4.64 12.91
N VAL A 9 13.14 4.47 11.62
CA VAL A 9 14.17 4.00 10.69
C VAL A 9 14.38 5.01 9.57
N GLU A 10 15.63 5.22 9.19
CA GLU A 10 16.00 6.18 8.18
C GLU A 10 16.87 5.53 7.11
N TRP A 11 16.71 5.97 5.87
CA TRP A 11 17.53 5.60 4.73
C TRP A 11 17.61 6.73 3.73
N THR A 12 18.52 6.63 2.79
CA THR A 12 18.67 7.61 1.70
C THR A 12 18.36 6.97 0.36
N ASN A 13 17.70 7.71 -0.51
CA ASN A 13 17.50 7.32 -1.90
C ASN A 13 17.44 8.55 -2.81
N GLU A 14 18.21 8.56 -3.90
CA GLU A 14 18.21 9.62 -4.91
C GLU A 14 18.34 11.05 -4.32
N GLY A 15 19.17 11.21 -3.28
CA GLY A 15 19.41 12.49 -2.63
C GLY A 15 18.39 12.89 -1.56
N PHE A 16 17.32 12.13 -1.36
CA PHE A 16 16.38 12.35 -0.26
C PHE A 16 16.75 11.53 0.97
N ASN A 17 16.61 12.15 2.14
CA ASN A 17 16.58 11.43 3.43
C ASN A 17 15.15 11.01 3.68
N ILE A 18 14.93 9.73 3.87
CA ILE A 18 13.59 9.16 4.01
C ILE A 18 13.48 8.56 5.40
N GLN A 19 12.36 8.79 6.04
CA GLN A 19 12.05 8.26 7.36
C GLN A 19 10.86 7.31 7.26
N GLY A 20 10.84 6.29 8.08
CA GLY A 20 9.69 5.41 8.29
C GLY A 20 9.68 4.85 9.70
N TRP A 21 8.64 4.10 10.01
CA TRP A 21 8.51 3.38 11.27
C TRP A 21 8.62 1.89 11.03
N LEU A 22 9.37 1.20 11.88
CA LEU A 22 9.43 -0.26 11.89
C LEU A 22 8.84 -0.78 13.20
N VAL A 23 7.81 -1.61 13.10
CA VAL A 23 7.20 -2.30 14.24
C VAL A 23 7.66 -3.75 14.23
N PRO A 24 8.46 -4.21 15.20
CA PRO A 24 8.90 -5.61 15.26
C PRO A 24 7.76 -6.53 15.68
N PRO A 25 7.92 -7.86 15.53
CA PRO A 25 7.08 -8.84 16.18
C PRO A 25 6.98 -8.60 17.69
N ALA A 26 5.84 -8.92 18.30
CA ALA A 26 5.64 -8.80 19.75
C ALA A 26 6.72 -9.55 20.57
N LYS A 27 7.27 -10.62 19.99
CA LYS A 27 8.38 -11.39 20.57
C LYS A 27 9.40 -11.72 19.47
N VAL A 28 10.60 -11.20 19.61
CA VAL A 28 11.74 -11.53 18.75
C VAL A 28 12.62 -12.56 19.45
N VAL A 29 12.91 -13.66 18.75
CA VAL A 29 13.78 -14.77 19.24
C VAL A 29 15.11 -14.71 18.50
N ALA A 30 16.21 -14.88 19.22
CA ALA A 30 17.54 -14.87 18.63
C ALA A 30 17.67 -15.93 17.51
N ASN A 31 18.42 -15.61 16.47
CA ASN A 31 18.69 -16.49 15.31
C ASN A 31 17.47 -16.92 14.48
N LYS A 32 16.31 -16.32 14.71
CA LYS A 32 15.11 -16.53 13.89
C LYS A 32 14.94 -15.38 12.91
N LYS A 33 14.62 -15.68 11.64
CA LYS A 33 14.20 -14.70 10.65
C LYS A 33 12.67 -14.62 10.57
N TYR A 34 12.15 -13.43 10.32
CA TYR A 34 10.72 -13.12 10.35
C TYR A 34 10.24 -12.58 9.00
N PRO A 35 9.00 -12.84 8.63
CA PRO A 35 8.39 -12.15 7.49
C PRO A 35 8.21 -10.65 7.80
N MET A 36 8.14 -9.84 6.75
CA MET A 36 7.83 -8.41 6.84
C MET A 36 6.66 -8.05 5.94
N VAL A 37 5.83 -7.13 6.39
CA VAL A 37 4.80 -6.47 5.57
C VAL A 37 5.12 -4.98 5.49
N VAL A 38 5.20 -4.45 4.27
CA VAL A 38 5.28 -3.01 4.02
C VAL A 38 3.87 -2.47 3.95
N LEU A 39 3.52 -1.52 4.81
CA LEU A 39 2.22 -0.88 4.85
C LEU A 39 2.37 0.58 4.39
N ILE A 40 1.92 0.85 3.16
CA ILE A 40 2.03 2.15 2.51
C ILE A 40 0.79 2.98 2.86
N HIS A 41 1.00 4.20 3.34
CA HIS A 41 -0.10 5.10 3.72
C HIS A 41 -0.88 5.63 2.50
N GLY A 42 -2.09 6.12 2.73
CA GLY A 42 -2.91 6.82 1.75
C GLY A 42 -2.46 8.27 1.55
N GLY A 43 -3.20 9.03 0.81
CA GLY A 43 -2.92 10.42 0.49
C GLY A 43 -2.94 10.70 -1.01
N PRO A 44 -1.81 11.00 -1.68
CA PRO A 44 -0.39 10.77 -1.35
C PRO A 44 0.18 11.65 -0.25
N SER A 45 -0.22 12.92 -0.18
CA SER A 45 0.25 13.87 0.82
C SER A 45 -0.35 13.56 2.20
N SER A 46 0.28 12.64 2.91
CA SER A 46 -0.04 12.18 4.26
C SER A 46 1.26 11.67 4.91
N MET A 47 1.18 11.00 6.05
CA MET A 47 2.32 10.32 6.65
C MET A 47 1.89 9.20 7.59
N SER A 48 2.76 8.23 7.79
CA SER A 48 2.70 7.30 8.91
C SER A 48 3.38 7.93 10.12
N GLY A 49 2.64 8.10 11.22
CA GLY A 49 3.12 8.70 12.46
C GLY A 49 3.17 7.71 13.62
N THR A 50 3.42 8.23 14.83
CA THR A 50 3.48 7.49 16.10
C THR A 50 2.11 7.33 16.77
N GLU A 51 1.04 7.41 16.01
CA GLU A 51 -0.30 7.31 16.54
C GLU A 51 -0.58 5.91 17.09
N TRP A 52 -1.50 5.85 18.05
CA TRP A 52 -1.87 4.60 18.72
C TRP A 52 -2.29 3.52 17.70
N PRO A 53 -1.70 2.32 17.69
CA PRO A 53 -1.97 1.28 16.68
C PRO A 53 -3.41 0.77 16.65
N ALA A 54 -4.18 1.01 17.71
CA ALA A 54 -5.60 0.67 17.81
C ALA A 54 -6.53 1.89 17.64
N SER A 55 -6.00 3.07 17.30
CA SER A 55 -6.84 4.25 17.07
C SER A 55 -7.70 4.07 15.81
N PHE A 56 -8.84 4.74 15.80
CA PHE A 56 -9.80 4.75 14.69
C PHE A 56 -9.09 5.03 13.36
N GLY A 57 -9.15 4.05 12.46
CA GLY A 57 -8.56 4.16 11.13
C GLY A 57 -8.18 2.78 10.59
N MET A 58 -8.55 2.52 9.36
CA MET A 58 -8.52 1.20 8.71
C MET A 58 -7.14 0.54 8.63
N SER A 59 -6.06 1.32 8.73
CA SER A 59 -4.71 0.81 8.56
C SER A 59 -4.00 0.45 9.87
N ARG A 60 -4.47 0.93 11.02
CA ARG A 60 -3.70 0.88 12.26
C ARG A 60 -3.88 -0.40 13.08
N ALA A 61 -5.10 -0.90 13.18
CA ALA A 61 -5.36 -2.17 13.87
C ALA A 61 -4.59 -3.34 13.23
N ILE A 62 -4.38 -3.28 11.91
CA ILE A 62 -3.61 -4.30 11.18
C ILE A 62 -2.12 -4.29 11.59
N ILE A 63 -1.54 -3.14 11.97
CA ILE A 63 -0.16 -3.07 12.44
C ILE A 63 0.02 -3.92 13.70
N ALA A 64 -0.86 -3.71 14.70
CA ALA A 64 -0.83 -4.48 15.94
C ALA A 64 -1.09 -5.96 15.69
N ALA A 65 -2.04 -6.28 14.81
CA ALA A 65 -2.38 -7.66 14.45
C ALA A 65 -1.20 -8.38 13.76
N LEU A 66 -0.55 -7.75 12.78
CA LEU A 66 0.64 -8.31 12.11
C LEU A 66 1.79 -8.51 13.10
N SER A 67 2.11 -7.50 13.92
CA SER A 67 3.17 -7.59 14.93
C SER A 67 2.91 -8.73 15.93
N THR A 68 1.67 -8.86 16.43
CA THR A 68 1.25 -9.96 17.32
C THR A 68 1.41 -11.32 16.65
N ASN A 69 1.17 -11.40 15.34
CA ASN A 69 1.29 -12.63 14.55
C ASN A 69 2.71 -12.89 14.01
N GLY A 70 3.71 -12.14 14.49
CA GLY A 70 5.11 -12.43 14.22
C GLY A 70 5.67 -11.82 12.94
N TYR A 71 5.09 -10.74 12.44
CA TYR A 71 5.59 -9.98 11.31
C TYR A 71 6.34 -8.72 11.77
N TYR A 72 7.39 -8.35 11.08
CA TYR A 72 7.83 -6.97 11.04
C TYR A 72 6.85 -6.17 10.19
N VAL A 73 6.57 -4.92 10.57
CA VAL A 73 5.74 -4.01 9.78
C VAL A 73 6.54 -2.74 9.50
N LEU A 74 6.86 -2.50 8.24
CA LEU A 74 7.51 -1.27 7.79
C LEU A 74 6.46 -0.29 7.29
N LEU A 75 6.45 0.92 7.84
CA LEU A 75 5.58 2.03 7.48
C LEU A 75 6.45 3.16 6.90
N PRO A 76 6.74 3.15 5.60
CA PRO A 76 7.58 4.16 4.99
C PRO A 76 6.83 5.49 4.81
N ASN A 77 7.58 6.60 4.86
CA ASN A 77 7.16 7.93 4.46
C ASN A 77 7.99 8.35 3.22
N PRO A 78 7.66 7.83 2.00
CA PRO A 78 8.41 8.14 0.79
C PRO A 78 8.24 9.61 0.38
N ARG A 79 8.99 10.07 -0.63
CA ARG A 79 8.74 11.39 -1.24
C ARG A 79 7.26 11.54 -1.59
N GLY A 80 6.71 12.73 -1.38
CA GLY A 80 5.28 13.01 -1.44
C GLY A 80 4.60 13.03 -0.07
N SER A 81 5.23 12.44 0.97
CA SER A 81 4.72 12.45 2.35
C SER A 81 4.92 13.80 3.02
N TYR A 82 4.17 14.03 4.11
CA TYR A 82 4.36 15.17 4.99
C TYR A 82 5.56 14.98 5.94
N GLY A 83 6.01 16.09 6.54
CA GLY A 83 6.96 16.10 7.67
C GLY A 83 8.38 16.48 7.30
N GLN A 84 8.73 16.57 6.01
CA GLN A 84 10.09 16.92 5.56
C GLN A 84 10.15 18.19 4.68
N GLY A 85 9.13 19.03 4.76
CA GLY A 85 9.05 20.30 4.01
C GLY A 85 8.35 20.16 2.65
N GLU A 86 8.15 21.31 1.99
CA GLU A 86 7.36 21.43 0.79
C GLU A 86 7.99 20.69 -0.41
N ASP A 87 9.30 20.81 -0.61
CA ASP A 87 10.01 20.18 -1.73
C ASP A 87 9.88 18.65 -1.70
N PHE A 88 9.97 18.06 -0.51
CA PHE A 88 9.76 16.63 -0.33
C PHE A 88 8.31 16.23 -0.60
N THR A 89 7.34 17.00 -0.11
CA THR A 89 5.91 16.74 -0.32
C THR A 89 5.51 16.86 -1.80
N ARG A 90 6.15 17.76 -2.54
CA ARG A 90 5.88 17.96 -3.98
C ARG A 90 6.65 17.01 -4.90
N ALA A 91 7.59 16.24 -4.37
CA ALA A 91 8.53 15.46 -5.19
C ALA A 91 7.87 14.29 -5.95
N ASN A 92 6.60 13.97 -5.70
CA ASN A 92 5.82 12.99 -6.46
C ASN A 92 4.84 13.61 -7.47
N VAL A 93 4.83 14.95 -7.62
CA VAL A 93 4.01 15.63 -8.65
C VAL A 93 4.50 15.21 -10.03
N LYS A 94 3.58 14.73 -10.88
CA LYS A 94 3.84 14.13 -12.20
C LYS A 94 4.73 12.87 -12.18
N ASP A 95 4.92 12.27 -10.99
CA ASP A 95 5.83 11.13 -10.78
C ASP A 95 5.21 9.99 -9.94
N PHE A 96 3.88 9.91 -9.88
CA PHE A 96 3.17 8.89 -9.09
C PHE A 96 3.60 7.47 -9.43
N GLY A 97 3.99 6.72 -8.40
CA GLY A 97 4.43 5.35 -8.51
C GLY A 97 5.90 5.17 -8.87
N HIS A 98 6.63 6.22 -9.24
CA HIS A 98 8.02 6.09 -9.70
C HIS A 98 9.04 6.35 -8.58
N GLY A 99 9.24 7.60 -8.18
CA GLY A 99 10.19 7.95 -7.12
C GLY A 99 9.81 7.38 -5.76
N ASP A 100 8.55 7.46 -5.41
CA ASP A 100 8.00 6.92 -4.17
C ASP A 100 8.10 5.39 -4.07
N LEU A 101 7.95 4.64 -5.19
CA LEU A 101 8.24 3.21 -5.21
C LEU A 101 9.72 2.92 -4.94
N ARG A 102 10.64 3.67 -5.57
CA ARG A 102 12.07 3.48 -5.34
C ARG A 102 12.45 3.77 -3.89
N ASP A 103 11.82 4.77 -3.27
CA ASP A 103 11.99 5.07 -1.85
C ASP A 103 11.52 3.92 -0.95
N ASN A 104 10.36 3.34 -1.26
CA ASN A 104 9.81 2.19 -0.53
C ASN A 104 10.71 0.95 -0.67
N LEU A 105 11.23 0.66 -1.87
CA LEU A 105 12.14 -0.46 -2.10
C LEU A 105 13.47 -0.28 -1.36
N ALA A 106 14.03 0.93 -1.36
CA ALA A 106 15.23 1.25 -0.59
C ALA A 106 15.00 1.07 0.93
N GLY A 107 13.82 1.42 1.43
CA GLY A 107 13.41 1.17 2.82
C GLY A 107 13.32 -0.32 3.16
N VAL A 108 12.79 -1.14 2.24
CA VAL A 108 12.79 -2.60 2.38
C VAL A 108 14.21 -3.14 2.51
N ASP A 109 15.13 -2.71 1.66
CA ASP A 109 16.53 -3.15 1.69
C ASP A 109 17.24 -2.69 2.97
N ALA A 110 16.99 -1.45 3.41
CA ALA A 110 17.53 -0.94 4.68
C ALA A 110 17.02 -1.73 5.89
N ALA A 111 15.73 -2.09 5.92
CA ALA A 111 15.16 -2.91 6.99
C ALA A 111 15.75 -4.34 7.00
N ILE A 112 15.83 -4.99 5.85
CA ILE A 112 16.41 -6.36 5.74
C ILE A 112 17.88 -6.39 6.19
N LYS A 113 18.63 -5.32 5.88
CA LYS A 113 20.04 -5.21 6.29
C LYS A 113 20.24 -5.08 7.80
N ARG A 114 19.29 -4.41 8.49
CA ARG A 114 19.43 -4.05 9.92
C ARG A 114 18.74 -5.03 10.87
N TYR A 115 17.71 -5.73 10.41
CA TYR A 115 16.84 -6.55 11.26
C TYR A 115 16.78 -8.00 10.76
N PRO A 116 16.39 -8.95 11.61
CA PRO A 116 16.31 -10.37 11.25
C PRO A 116 15.07 -10.67 10.38
N ILE A 117 14.97 -9.99 9.24
CA ILE A 117 13.90 -10.15 8.26
C ILE A 117 14.34 -11.15 7.19
N ASP A 118 13.41 -12.01 6.78
CA ASP A 118 13.62 -12.93 5.68
C ASP A 118 13.32 -12.23 4.35
N PRO A 119 14.32 -12.02 3.47
CA PRO A 119 14.12 -11.32 2.21
C PRO A 119 13.16 -12.04 1.24
N ASN A 120 12.91 -13.33 1.46
CA ASN A 120 12.01 -14.14 0.65
C ASN A 120 10.56 -14.14 1.17
N ARG A 121 10.30 -13.49 2.30
CA ARG A 121 8.97 -13.42 2.95
C ARG A 121 8.56 -11.98 3.22
N VAL A 122 8.54 -11.18 2.14
CA VAL A 122 8.12 -9.77 2.20
C VAL A 122 6.79 -9.60 1.47
N GLY A 123 5.82 -9.00 2.14
CA GLY A 123 4.52 -8.62 1.59
C GLY A 123 4.36 -7.10 1.51
N VAL A 124 3.38 -6.64 0.74
CA VAL A 124 3.02 -5.21 0.61
C VAL A 124 1.53 -5.02 0.74
N THR A 125 1.13 -3.96 1.41
CA THR A 125 -0.28 -3.55 1.53
C THR A 125 -0.40 -2.05 1.67
N GLY A 126 -1.59 -1.53 1.42
CA GLY A 126 -1.96 -0.15 1.64
C GLY A 126 -3.41 0.08 1.28
N TRP A 127 -3.90 1.26 1.64
CA TRP A 127 -5.27 1.71 1.40
C TRP A 127 -5.28 3.02 0.62
N SER A 128 -6.27 3.23 -0.27
CA SER A 128 -6.38 4.47 -1.04
C SER A 128 -5.17 4.67 -1.97
N TYR A 129 -4.44 5.76 -1.85
CA TYR A 129 -3.15 5.91 -2.54
C TYR A 129 -2.17 4.76 -2.21
N GLY A 130 -2.15 4.28 -0.96
CA GLY A 130 -1.39 3.07 -0.59
C GLY A 130 -1.88 1.81 -1.30
N GLY A 131 -3.18 1.72 -1.59
CA GLY A 131 -3.77 0.66 -2.42
C GLY A 131 -3.33 0.75 -3.88
N PHE A 132 -3.31 1.97 -4.44
CA PHE A 132 -2.70 2.24 -5.75
C PHE A 132 -1.23 1.83 -5.75
N MET A 133 -0.45 2.29 -4.79
CA MET A 133 0.97 1.94 -4.67
C MET A 133 1.19 0.43 -4.53
N THR A 134 0.28 -0.29 -3.87
CA THR A 134 0.32 -1.76 -3.81
C THR A 134 0.08 -2.38 -5.18
N MET A 135 -0.96 -1.96 -5.91
CA MET A 135 -1.23 -2.40 -7.29
C MET A 135 -0.07 -2.06 -8.22
N TRP A 136 0.47 -0.84 -8.11
CA TRP A 136 1.61 -0.38 -8.88
C TRP A 136 2.86 -1.22 -8.61
N THR A 137 3.21 -1.40 -7.34
CA THR A 137 4.40 -2.15 -6.92
C THR A 137 4.46 -3.53 -7.54
N VAL A 138 3.36 -4.29 -7.51
CA VAL A 138 3.35 -5.66 -8.05
C VAL A 138 3.41 -5.71 -9.58
N THR A 139 3.13 -4.60 -10.27
CA THR A 139 3.34 -4.49 -11.72
C THR A 139 4.79 -4.13 -12.09
N GLN A 140 5.57 -3.57 -11.16
CA GLN A 140 6.92 -3.06 -11.41
C GLN A 140 8.03 -3.98 -10.88
N THR A 141 7.73 -4.83 -9.89
CA THR A 141 8.74 -5.72 -9.27
C THR A 141 8.14 -7.02 -8.76
N ASN A 142 8.93 -8.09 -8.79
CA ASN A 142 8.60 -9.39 -8.21
C ASN A 142 9.20 -9.58 -6.80
N ARG A 143 9.60 -8.49 -6.13
CA ARG A 143 10.21 -8.51 -4.80
C ARG A 143 9.28 -9.04 -3.72
N PHE A 144 7.96 -8.86 -3.89
CA PHE A 144 6.95 -9.19 -2.90
C PHE A 144 6.31 -10.55 -3.19
N ARG A 145 6.11 -11.35 -2.14
CA ARG A 145 5.53 -12.71 -2.22
C ARG A 145 4.02 -12.72 -2.02
N ALA A 146 3.46 -11.65 -1.48
CA ALA A 146 2.03 -11.44 -1.31
C ALA A 146 1.71 -9.95 -1.33
N SER A 147 0.52 -9.60 -1.80
CA SER A 147 0.03 -8.23 -1.73
C SER A 147 -1.44 -8.16 -1.35
N VAL A 148 -1.82 -7.08 -0.65
CA VAL A 148 -3.21 -6.76 -0.34
C VAL A 148 -3.48 -5.32 -0.72
N ALA A 149 -4.20 -5.10 -1.82
CA ALA A 149 -4.54 -3.78 -2.33
C ALA A 149 -5.94 -3.36 -1.84
N GLY A 150 -5.99 -2.41 -0.92
CA GLY A 150 -7.24 -1.88 -0.37
C GLY A 150 -7.65 -0.58 -1.05
N ALA A 151 -8.87 -0.50 -1.59
CA ALA A 151 -9.44 0.70 -2.22
C ALA A 151 -8.43 1.43 -3.13
N GLY A 152 -7.74 0.67 -4.00
CA GLY A 152 -6.69 1.19 -4.87
C GLY A 152 -7.23 1.70 -6.21
N VAL A 153 -6.34 2.37 -6.95
CA VAL A 153 -6.60 2.86 -8.31
C VAL A 153 -5.79 2.03 -9.30
N ALA A 154 -6.48 1.34 -10.21
CA ALA A 154 -5.85 0.52 -11.25
C ALA A 154 -5.54 1.32 -12.51
N ASN A 155 -6.35 2.32 -12.82
CA ASN A 155 -6.31 3.07 -14.08
C ASN A 155 -6.65 4.54 -13.83
N TRP A 156 -5.66 5.40 -13.80
CA TRP A 156 -5.84 6.83 -13.55
C TRP A 156 -6.68 7.53 -14.62
N GLN A 157 -6.72 7.00 -15.85
CA GLN A 157 -7.54 7.59 -16.91
C GLN A 157 -9.04 7.39 -16.64
N SER A 158 -9.48 6.15 -16.34
CA SER A 158 -10.88 5.89 -16.02
C SER A 158 -11.27 6.44 -14.64
N TYR A 159 -10.35 6.41 -13.68
CA TYR A 159 -10.53 6.96 -12.35
C TYR A 159 -10.90 8.47 -12.40
N TYR A 160 -10.32 9.23 -13.33
CA TYR A 160 -10.62 10.67 -13.49
C TYR A 160 -12.10 10.97 -13.60
N GLY A 161 -12.86 10.15 -14.34
CA GLY A 161 -14.30 10.32 -14.52
C GLY A 161 -15.18 9.51 -13.55
N GLN A 162 -14.61 8.77 -12.62
CA GLN A 162 -15.36 7.88 -11.72
C GLN A 162 -15.43 8.37 -10.28
N ASN A 163 -14.40 9.10 -9.82
CA ASN A 163 -14.29 9.55 -8.43
C ASN A 163 -15.05 10.88 -8.19
N LEU A 164 -15.40 11.13 -6.92
CA LEU A 164 -16.09 12.37 -6.51
C LEU A 164 -15.14 13.41 -5.87
N ILE A 165 -13.82 13.22 -5.99
CA ILE A 165 -12.79 14.10 -5.41
C ILE A 165 -11.76 14.54 -6.45
N ASP A 166 -12.15 14.70 -7.69
CA ASP A 166 -11.28 14.90 -8.87
C ASP A 166 -10.42 16.17 -8.83
N GLN A 167 -10.78 17.17 -8.05
CA GLN A 167 -10.13 18.49 -8.04
C GLN A 167 -8.62 18.46 -7.74
N TRP A 168 -8.15 17.48 -6.96
CA TRP A 168 -6.74 17.33 -6.64
C TRP A 168 -5.90 16.80 -7.81
N MET A 169 -6.52 16.14 -8.80
CA MET A 169 -5.81 15.42 -9.84
C MET A 169 -4.99 16.34 -10.75
N ILE A 170 -5.57 17.47 -11.18
CA ILE A 170 -4.86 18.39 -12.06
C ILE A 170 -3.60 18.97 -11.42
N PRO A 171 -3.61 19.46 -10.17
CA PRO A 171 -2.38 19.88 -9.49
C PRO A 171 -1.27 18.82 -9.46
N PHE A 172 -1.62 17.54 -9.31
CA PHE A 172 -0.65 16.46 -9.24
C PHE A 172 -0.22 15.92 -10.61
N PHE A 173 -1.12 15.82 -11.58
CA PHE A 173 -0.81 15.33 -12.93
C PHE A 173 -0.37 16.45 -13.89
N GLY A 174 -0.70 17.73 -13.58
CA GLY A 174 -0.32 18.91 -14.35
C GLY A 174 -1.25 19.24 -15.53
N ALA A 175 -2.22 18.37 -15.83
CA ALA A 175 -3.22 18.56 -16.87
C ALA A 175 -4.44 17.70 -16.59
N SER A 176 -5.58 17.98 -17.22
CA SER A 176 -6.70 17.03 -17.24
C SER A 176 -6.36 15.80 -18.08
N VAL A 177 -7.06 14.69 -17.85
CA VAL A 177 -6.91 13.47 -18.65
C VAL A 177 -7.23 13.69 -20.14
N TYR A 178 -8.06 14.67 -20.45
CA TYR A 178 -8.45 15.02 -21.83
C TYR A 178 -7.38 15.81 -22.57
N ASN A 179 -6.57 16.59 -21.84
CA ASN A 179 -5.49 17.40 -22.41
C ASN A 179 -4.16 16.63 -22.51
N ASP A 180 -3.86 15.80 -21.52
CA ASP A 180 -2.65 14.95 -21.51
C ASP A 180 -2.96 13.58 -20.89
N PRO A 181 -3.53 12.65 -21.68
CA PRO A 181 -3.81 11.30 -21.20
C PRO A 181 -2.54 10.50 -20.86
N ALA A 182 -1.40 10.86 -21.46
CA ALA A 182 -0.15 10.11 -21.30
C ALA A 182 0.42 10.20 -19.88
N VAL A 183 0.28 11.35 -19.21
CA VAL A 183 0.73 11.53 -17.83
C VAL A 183 -0.03 10.61 -16.85
N TYR A 184 -1.28 10.31 -17.13
CA TYR A 184 -2.11 9.37 -16.38
C TYR A 184 -1.76 7.91 -16.71
N GLU A 185 -1.57 7.62 -18.00
CA GLU A 185 -1.30 6.28 -18.49
C GLU A 185 0.00 5.72 -17.93
N LYS A 186 1.07 6.52 -17.92
CA LYS A 186 2.41 6.08 -17.45
C LYS A 186 2.42 5.61 -16.00
N SER A 187 1.47 6.06 -15.18
CA SER A 187 1.32 5.72 -13.76
C SER A 187 0.15 4.75 -13.49
N SER A 188 -0.52 4.24 -14.52
CA SER A 188 -1.67 3.34 -14.38
C SER A 188 -1.25 1.88 -14.28
N PRO A 189 -1.46 1.19 -13.12
CA PRO A 189 -1.09 -0.22 -12.94
C PRO A 189 -1.59 -1.14 -14.02
N ILE A 190 -2.81 -0.92 -14.52
CA ILE A 190 -3.43 -1.78 -15.54
C ILE A 190 -2.62 -1.88 -16.83
N LYS A 191 -1.85 -0.85 -17.18
CA LYS A 191 -0.99 -0.84 -18.38
C LYS A 191 0.18 -1.83 -18.29
N PHE A 192 0.58 -2.15 -17.07
CA PHE A 192 1.71 -3.04 -16.77
C PHE A 192 1.26 -4.38 -16.16
N ILE A 193 -0.03 -4.66 -16.19
CA ILE A 193 -0.66 -5.79 -15.49
C ILE A 193 -0.08 -7.17 -15.89
N LYS A 194 0.42 -7.31 -17.12
CA LYS A 194 1.05 -8.55 -17.62
C LYS A 194 2.32 -8.95 -16.85
N ASN A 195 2.92 -8.00 -16.12
CA ASN A 195 4.13 -8.26 -15.34
C ASN A 195 3.82 -8.91 -13.98
N VAL A 196 2.57 -8.85 -13.52
CA VAL A 196 2.20 -9.30 -12.17
C VAL A 196 2.31 -10.81 -12.06
N LYS A 197 3.04 -11.24 -11.02
CA LYS A 197 3.16 -12.65 -10.60
C LYS A 197 2.78 -12.82 -9.12
N THR A 198 2.74 -11.74 -8.38
CA THR A 198 2.49 -11.72 -6.94
C THR A 198 1.02 -12.05 -6.64
N PRO A 199 0.72 -13.06 -5.81
CA PRO A 199 -0.63 -13.30 -5.31
C PRO A 199 -1.20 -12.03 -4.68
N THR A 200 -2.38 -11.59 -5.13
CA THR A 200 -2.96 -10.30 -4.75
C THR A 200 -4.41 -10.42 -4.28
N LEU A 201 -4.65 -10.05 -3.03
CA LEU A 201 -5.99 -9.80 -2.49
C LEU A 201 -6.39 -8.35 -2.79
N VAL A 202 -7.60 -8.16 -3.32
CA VAL A 202 -8.16 -6.82 -3.60
C VAL A 202 -9.37 -6.62 -2.70
N ILE A 203 -9.44 -5.48 -2.01
CA ILE A 203 -10.49 -5.16 -1.04
C ILE A 203 -11.04 -3.77 -1.33
N VAL A 204 -12.38 -3.62 -1.32
CA VAL A 204 -13.03 -2.32 -1.54
C VAL A 204 -14.41 -2.24 -0.89
N GLY A 205 -14.86 -1.04 -0.53
CA GLY A 205 -16.25 -0.77 -0.17
C GLY A 205 -17.12 -0.65 -1.45
N GLU A 206 -18.32 -1.20 -1.40
CA GLU A 206 -19.25 -1.15 -2.54
C GLU A 206 -19.56 0.28 -3.00
N ARG A 207 -19.67 1.21 -2.03
CA ARG A 207 -20.04 2.61 -2.25
C ARG A 207 -18.86 3.58 -2.10
N ASP A 208 -17.65 3.06 -2.31
CA ASP A 208 -16.46 3.91 -2.27
C ASP A 208 -16.53 4.96 -3.39
N ALA A 209 -16.60 6.24 -3.00
CA ALA A 209 -16.68 7.37 -3.90
C ALA A 209 -15.33 8.07 -4.12
N GLU A 210 -14.34 7.74 -3.30
CA GLU A 210 -12.98 8.26 -3.43
C GLU A 210 -12.12 7.36 -4.35
N CYS A 211 -12.16 6.03 -4.10
CA CYS A 211 -11.54 5.02 -4.96
C CYS A 211 -12.63 4.03 -5.41
N PRO A 212 -13.40 4.37 -6.44
CA PRO A 212 -14.59 3.63 -6.83
C PRO A 212 -14.33 2.15 -7.09
N SER A 213 -15.25 1.30 -6.65
CA SER A 213 -15.13 -0.16 -6.75
C SER A 213 -14.82 -0.69 -8.16
N PRO A 214 -15.22 -0.04 -9.28
CA PRO A 214 -14.79 -0.43 -10.62
C PRO A 214 -13.28 -0.49 -10.81
N GLN A 215 -12.49 0.33 -10.10
CA GLN A 215 -11.02 0.27 -10.14
C GLN A 215 -10.49 -1.07 -9.60
N SER A 216 -11.10 -1.56 -8.52
CA SER A 216 -10.78 -2.87 -7.92
C SER A 216 -11.23 -4.03 -8.82
N TYR A 217 -12.39 -3.92 -9.44
CA TYR A 217 -12.88 -4.92 -10.42
C TYR A 217 -11.96 -5.02 -11.63
N GLU A 218 -11.53 -3.88 -12.20
CA GLU A 218 -10.64 -3.83 -13.37
C GLU A 218 -9.33 -4.57 -13.09
N PHE A 219 -8.70 -4.28 -11.95
CA PHE A 219 -7.44 -4.92 -11.56
C PHE A 219 -7.62 -6.43 -11.32
N TRP A 220 -8.62 -6.81 -10.54
CA TRP A 220 -8.91 -8.21 -10.21
C TRP A 220 -9.26 -9.05 -11.44
N HIS A 221 -10.10 -8.53 -12.34
CA HIS A 221 -10.44 -9.23 -13.60
C HIS A 221 -9.21 -9.52 -14.45
N ALA A 222 -8.31 -8.55 -14.55
CA ALA A 222 -7.06 -8.71 -15.28
C ALA A 222 -6.18 -9.79 -14.66
N LEU A 223 -6.01 -9.80 -13.33
CA LEU A 223 -5.24 -10.83 -12.62
C LEU A 223 -5.83 -12.23 -12.84
N ARG A 224 -7.16 -12.38 -12.78
CA ARG A 224 -7.84 -13.65 -13.07
C ARG A 224 -7.56 -14.14 -14.48
N THR A 225 -7.69 -13.26 -15.46
CA THR A 225 -7.42 -13.58 -16.88
C THR A 225 -5.99 -14.03 -17.10
N LEU A 226 -5.04 -13.49 -16.32
CA LEU A 226 -3.63 -13.85 -16.39
C LEU A 226 -3.26 -15.05 -15.50
N ASN A 227 -4.24 -15.71 -14.86
CA ASN A 227 -4.05 -16.83 -13.93
C ASN A 227 -3.14 -16.49 -12.74
N VAL A 228 -3.08 -15.23 -12.30
CA VAL A 228 -2.42 -14.83 -11.06
C VAL A 228 -3.34 -15.14 -9.89
N PRO A 229 -2.86 -15.81 -8.82
CA PRO A 229 -3.68 -16.07 -7.64
C PRO A 229 -4.24 -14.76 -7.08
N THR A 230 -5.58 -14.65 -7.05
CA THR A 230 -6.25 -13.41 -6.62
C THR A 230 -7.62 -13.69 -6.02
N GLN A 231 -8.06 -12.78 -5.17
CA GLN A 231 -9.41 -12.71 -4.62
C GLN A 231 -9.85 -11.25 -4.59
N LEU A 232 -11.14 -11.01 -4.81
CA LEU A 232 -11.77 -9.71 -4.60
C LEU A 232 -12.79 -9.83 -3.48
N ILE A 233 -12.75 -8.91 -2.53
CA ILE A 233 -13.74 -8.76 -1.47
C ILE A 233 -14.35 -7.37 -1.58
N VAL A 234 -15.68 -7.34 -1.76
CA VAL A 234 -16.47 -6.10 -1.83
C VAL A 234 -17.39 -6.08 -0.63
N TYR A 235 -17.23 -5.06 0.23
CA TYR A 235 -18.04 -4.93 1.44
C TYR A 235 -19.30 -4.12 1.16
N ALA A 236 -20.45 -4.79 1.26
CA ALA A 236 -21.75 -4.23 0.93
C ALA A 236 -22.13 -3.03 1.81
N GLY A 237 -22.48 -1.92 1.15
CA GLY A 237 -22.89 -0.67 1.79
C GLY A 237 -21.75 0.15 2.43
N GLU A 238 -20.49 -0.31 2.37
CA GLU A 238 -19.34 0.44 2.87
C GLU A 238 -18.82 1.44 1.83
N GLY A 239 -18.36 2.59 2.34
CA GLY A 239 -17.67 3.62 1.57
C GLY A 239 -16.15 3.45 1.58
N HIS A 240 -15.43 4.57 1.41
CA HIS A 240 -13.97 4.59 1.47
C HIS A 240 -13.45 4.19 2.86
N LEU A 241 -14.15 4.62 3.92
CA LEU A 241 -13.94 4.18 5.29
C LEU A 241 -15.02 3.18 5.69
N PHE A 242 -14.62 2.01 6.20
CA PHE A 242 -15.57 1.01 6.70
C PHE A 242 -16.08 1.42 8.08
N LEU A 243 -17.40 1.50 8.22
CA LEU A 243 -18.05 1.94 9.44
C LEU A 243 -18.60 0.78 10.26
N LYS A 244 -18.95 -0.34 9.62
CA LYS A 244 -19.50 -1.51 10.32
C LYS A 244 -18.39 -2.29 11.02
N PRO A 245 -18.47 -2.49 12.36
CA PRO A 245 -17.42 -3.21 13.10
C PRO A 245 -17.16 -4.63 12.59
N GLU A 246 -18.21 -5.34 12.17
CA GLU A 246 -18.11 -6.68 11.60
C GLU A 246 -17.30 -6.70 10.29
N HIS A 247 -17.45 -5.69 9.44
CA HIS A 247 -16.67 -5.56 8.21
C HIS A 247 -15.21 -5.18 8.49
N GLN A 248 -14.96 -4.36 9.50
CA GLN A 248 -13.61 -4.02 9.93
C GLN A 248 -12.87 -5.25 10.48
N ALA A 249 -13.56 -6.09 11.28
CA ALA A 249 -13.01 -7.31 11.83
C ALA A 249 -12.71 -8.34 10.71
N ASP A 250 -13.71 -8.63 9.88
CA ASP A 250 -13.54 -9.57 8.76
C ASP A 250 -12.42 -9.14 7.81
N ARG A 251 -12.34 -7.85 7.45
CA ARG A 251 -11.25 -7.34 6.62
C ARG A 251 -9.88 -7.61 7.25
N MET A 252 -9.73 -7.41 8.55
CA MET A 252 -8.48 -7.69 9.26
C MET A 252 -8.13 -9.18 9.19
N ASP A 253 -9.11 -10.06 9.40
CA ASP A 253 -8.92 -11.51 9.34
C ASP A 253 -8.54 -11.96 7.91
N GLN A 254 -9.18 -11.40 6.88
CA GLN A 254 -8.86 -11.70 5.48
C GLN A 254 -7.41 -11.27 5.12
N VAL A 255 -6.99 -10.10 5.57
CA VAL A 255 -5.61 -9.61 5.36
C VAL A 255 -4.59 -10.52 6.06
N LEU A 256 -4.85 -10.88 7.32
CA LEU A 256 -3.97 -11.79 8.08
C LEU A 256 -3.90 -13.17 7.42
N ALA A 257 -5.04 -13.74 7.06
CA ALA A 257 -5.11 -15.06 6.39
C ALA A 257 -4.36 -15.06 5.06
N TRP A 258 -4.45 -13.97 4.28
CA TRP A 258 -3.73 -13.84 3.01
C TRP A 258 -2.21 -13.84 3.22
N PHE A 259 -1.71 -13.02 4.14
CA PHE A 259 -0.28 -12.99 4.43
C PHE A 259 0.21 -14.29 5.09
N GLU A 260 -0.59 -14.93 5.93
CA GLU A 260 -0.24 -16.23 6.49
C GLU A 260 -0.06 -17.29 5.42
N LYS A 261 -0.97 -17.34 4.46
CA LYS A 261 -0.93 -18.31 3.35
C LYS A 261 0.32 -18.19 2.47
N TYR A 262 0.82 -16.97 2.25
CA TYR A 262 1.87 -16.74 1.26
C TYR A 262 3.23 -16.33 1.85
N LEU A 263 3.28 -15.91 3.13
CA LEU A 263 4.51 -15.48 3.79
C LEU A 263 4.97 -16.42 4.94
N LYS A 264 4.14 -17.34 5.39
CA LYS A 264 4.53 -18.37 6.35
C LYS A 264 4.56 -19.74 5.69
#